data_806a9b990a757a311cdad16ef134c91b
#
_entry.id   806a9b990a757a311cdad16ef134c91b
#
_cell.length_a   1.000
_cell.length_b   1.000
_cell.length_c   1.000
_cell.angle_alpha   90.00
_cell.angle_beta   90.00
_cell.angle_gamma   90.00
#
_symmetry.space_group_name_H-M   'P 1'
#
loop_
_entity.id
_entity.type
_entity.pdbx_description
1 polymer ?
#
loop_
_entity_poly.entity_id
_entity_poly.type
_entity_poly.pdbx_seq_one_letter_code
_entity_poly.pdbx_strand_id
1 'polypeptide(L)'
;IHFSENIGELDLAIRRLKFDEHFFLQLLVALKKNEIKSNGTKALSDIGPYFKKISKSLDFELTNAQKRVIQDIHKDLKFSRPMNRLIQGDVGCGKTVIAILIAALAIGNNVQVAVLVPTEILAVQHFLSFKSEFDKVNIACSLLVGKMKKIEREPILNGLKTGRVS
;
A
#
# COMPACT_ATOMS: atom_id res chain seq x y z
N ILE A 1 -33.72 -26.23 -1.63
CA ILE A 1 -34.22 -25.17 -0.73
C ILE A 1 -35.70 -25.01 -0.88
N HIS A 2 -36.23 -24.85 -2.09
CA HIS A 2 -37.66 -24.53 -2.29
C HIS A 2 -38.60 -25.72 -2.09
N PHE A 3 -38.13 -26.98 -2.17
CA PHE A 3 -38.94 -28.19 -2.09
C PHE A 3 -38.31 -29.24 -1.15
N SER A 4 -37.60 -28.79 -0.10
CA SER A 4 -37.06 -29.71 0.91
C SER A 4 -38.17 -30.35 1.73
N GLU A 5 -38.15 -31.67 1.88
CA GLU A 5 -39.13 -32.43 2.63
C GLU A 5 -38.93 -32.37 4.14
N ASN A 6 -37.68 -32.02 4.56
CA ASN A 6 -37.35 -31.92 5.98
C ASN A 6 -36.27 -30.84 6.24
N ILE A 7 -36.12 -30.43 7.50
CA ILE A 7 -35.16 -29.39 7.94
C ILE A 7 -33.74 -29.80 7.68
N GLY A 8 -33.40 -31.09 7.77
CA GLY A 8 -32.02 -31.58 7.54
C GLY A 8 -31.60 -31.42 6.08
N GLU A 9 -32.47 -31.69 5.11
CA GLU A 9 -32.23 -31.45 3.69
C GLU A 9 -32.10 -29.96 3.37
N LEU A 10 -32.91 -29.11 4.03
CA LEU A 10 -32.83 -27.68 3.88
C LEU A 10 -31.45 -27.15 4.33
N ASP A 11 -30.99 -27.59 5.51
CA ASP A 11 -29.67 -27.20 6.03
C ASP A 11 -28.52 -27.64 5.12
N LEU A 12 -28.55 -28.84 4.59
CA LEU A 12 -27.59 -29.33 3.63
C LEU A 12 -27.57 -28.50 2.33
N ALA A 13 -28.75 -28.16 1.82
CA ALA A 13 -28.85 -27.34 0.62
C ALA A 13 -28.34 -25.90 0.85
N ILE A 14 -28.67 -25.27 1.99
CA ILE A 14 -28.15 -23.96 2.37
C ILE A 14 -26.63 -24.00 2.52
N ARG A 15 -26.11 -25.04 3.18
CA ARG A 15 -24.65 -25.20 3.37
C ARG A 15 -23.95 -25.35 2.02
N ARG A 16 -24.54 -26.08 1.09
CA ARG A 16 -23.97 -26.26 -0.26
C ARG A 16 -23.95 -24.95 -1.03
N LEU A 17 -25.01 -24.17 -1.04
CA LEU A 17 -25.06 -22.87 -1.72
C LEU A 17 -24.06 -21.87 -1.13
N LYS A 18 -23.97 -21.78 0.19
CA LYS A 18 -22.96 -20.95 0.86
C LYS A 18 -21.55 -21.37 0.49
N PHE A 19 -21.28 -22.68 0.42
CA PHE A 19 -19.98 -23.20 -0.01
C PHE A 19 -19.67 -22.80 -1.44
N ASP A 20 -20.60 -23.00 -2.37
CA ASP A 20 -20.39 -22.69 -3.80
C ASP A 20 -20.11 -21.19 -4.01
N GLU A 21 -20.86 -20.30 -3.38
CA GLU A 21 -20.61 -18.84 -3.42
C GLU A 21 -19.17 -18.50 -2.95
N HIS A 22 -18.79 -19.00 -1.79
CA HIS A 22 -17.46 -18.71 -1.23
C HIS A 22 -16.34 -19.38 -2.05
N PHE A 23 -16.57 -20.59 -2.55
CA PHE A 23 -15.61 -21.32 -3.36
C PHE A 23 -15.28 -20.58 -4.66
N PHE A 24 -16.29 -20.17 -5.42
CA PHE A 24 -16.05 -19.43 -6.67
C PHE A 24 -15.36 -18.10 -6.44
N LEU A 25 -15.75 -17.37 -5.37
CA LEU A 25 -15.10 -16.12 -5.01
C LEU A 25 -13.61 -16.34 -4.67
N GLN A 26 -13.31 -17.35 -3.84
CA GLN A 26 -11.93 -17.68 -3.46
C GLN A 26 -11.12 -18.20 -4.65
N LEU A 27 -11.72 -18.94 -5.56
CA LEU A 27 -11.08 -19.40 -6.78
C LEU A 27 -10.69 -18.22 -7.68
N LEU A 28 -11.58 -17.26 -7.89
CA LEU A 28 -11.27 -16.04 -8.65
C LEU A 28 -10.13 -15.23 -8.03
N VAL A 29 -10.15 -15.07 -6.69
CA VAL A 29 -9.07 -14.41 -5.96
C VAL A 29 -7.74 -15.16 -6.11
N ALA A 30 -7.75 -16.49 -6.02
CA ALA A 30 -6.56 -17.31 -6.18
C ALA A 30 -5.97 -17.23 -7.60
N LEU A 31 -6.83 -17.25 -8.63
CA LEU A 31 -6.42 -17.09 -10.03
C LEU A 31 -5.76 -15.72 -10.26
N LYS A 32 -6.41 -14.63 -9.81
CA LYS A 32 -5.84 -13.28 -9.90
C LYS A 32 -4.52 -13.16 -9.14
N LYS A 33 -4.42 -13.76 -7.97
CA LYS A 33 -3.18 -13.76 -7.17
C LYS A 33 -2.02 -14.48 -7.90
N ASN A 34 -2.31 -15.57 -8.61
CA ASN A 34 -1.31 -16.26 -9.41
C ASN A 34 -0.87 -15.44 -10.64
N GLU A 35 -1.81 -14.80 -11.33
CA GLU A 35 -1.52 -13.92 -12.45
C GLU A 35 -0.61 -12.74 -12.02
N ILE A 36 -0.91 -12.09 -10.90
CA ILE A 36 -0.08 -11.01 -10.35
C ILE A 36 1.32 -11.52 -9.97
N LYS A 37 1.44 -12.74 -9.41
CA LYS A 37 2.74 -13.31 -9.04
C LYS A 37 3.63 -13.65 -10.24
N SER A 38 3.05 -13.89 -11.40
CA SER A 38 3.81 -14.19 -12.63
C SER A 38 4.45 -12.96 -13.25
N ASN A 39 3.94 -11.75 -12.94
CA ASN A 39 4.50 -10.50 -13.40
C ASN A 39 5.74 -10.15 -12.55
N GLY A 40 6.93 -10.24 -13.14
CA GLY A 40 8.16 -9.84 -12.49
C GLY A 40 8.17 -8.35 -12.13
N THR A 41 8.78 -7.98 -11.01
CA THR A 41 9.02 -6.60 -10.60
C THR A 41 10.45 -6.41 -10.12
N LYS A 42 10.89 -5.16 -10.00
CA LYS A 42 12.19 -4.85 -9.42
C LYS A 42 12.20 -5.21 -7.93
N ALA A 43 13.18 -6.00 -7.51
CA ALA A 43 13.41 -6.25 -6.08
C ALA A 43 13.95 -4.99 -5.40
N LEU A 44 13.42 -4.65 -4.23
CA LEU A 44 13.84 -3.51 -3.42
C LEU A 44 14.56 -4.05 -2.18
N SER A 45 15.79 -4.50 -2.37
CA SER A 45 16.55 -5.21 -1.33
C SER A 45 17.28 -4.29 -0.35
N ASP A 46 17.61 -3.08 -0.78
CA ASP A 46 18.35 -2.13 0.06
C ASP A 46 17.37 -1.31 0.93
N ILE A 47 17.70 -1.15 2.20
CA ILE A 47 16.99 -0.25 3.11
C ILE A 47 17.21 1.21 2.74
N GLY A 48 18.38 1.51 2.15
CA GLY A 48 18.74 2.82 1.67
C GLY A 48 19.01 3.90 2.74
N PRO A 49 19.58 5.02 2.33
CA PRO A 49 19.94 6.10 3.25
C PRO A 49 18.71 6.90 3.74
N TYR A 50 17.70 7.06 2.90
CA TYR A 50 16.52 7.86 3.24
C TYR A 50 15.72 7.23 4.38
N PHE A 51 15.45 5.92 4.32
CA PHE A 51 14.81 5.18 5.40
C PHE A 51 15.55 5.38 6.74
N LYS A 52 16.89 5.21 6.72
CA LYS A 52 17.71 5.34 7.93
C LYS A 52 17.68 6.76 8.51
N LYS A 53 17.73 7.79 7.66
CA LYS A 53 17.68 9.20 8.08
C LYS A 53 16.31 9.55 8.67
N ILE A 54 15.22 9.22 7.97
CA ILE A 54 13.86 9.50 8.45
C ILE A 54 13.58 8.72 9.74
N SER A 55 13.92 7.44 9.81
CA SER A 55 13.72 6.64 11.01
C SER A 55 14.44 7.19 12.25
N LYS A 56 15.60 7.83 12.05
CA LYS A 56 16.36 8.48 13.13
C LYS A 56 15.83 9.88 13.49
N SER A 57 15.14 10.56 12.56
CA SER A 57 14.61 11.91 12.77
C SER A 57 13.19 11.92 13.36
N LEU A 58 12.60 10.75 13.62
CA LEU A 58 11.32 10.67 14.30
C LEU A 58 11.47 11.08 15.77
N ASP A 59 10.54 11.89 16.26
CA ASP A 59 10.52 12.38 17.66
C ASP A 59 10.08 11.29 18.65
N PHE A 60 9.88 10.06 18.20
CA PHE A 60 9.44 8.93 19.00
C PHE A 60 10.06 7.61 18.51
N GLU A 61 10.09 6.61 19.38
CA GLU A 61 10.51 5.27 18.99
C GLU A 61 9.38 4.45 18.36
N LEU A 62 9.72 3.71 17.30
CA LEU A 62 8.79 2.76 16.71
C LEU A 62 8.47 1.62 17.69
N THR A 63 7.21 1.29 17.79
CA THR A 63 6.76 0.14 18.60
C THR A 63 7.26 -1.18 17.99
N ASN A 64 7.30 -2.23 18.81
CA ASN A 64 7.69 -3.57 18.33
C ASN A 64 6.76 -4.10 17.23
N ALA A 65 5.47 -3.74 17.27
CA ALA A 65 4.51 -4.08 16.21
C ALA A 65 4.84 -3.38 14.88
N GLN A 66 5.12 -2.08 14.93
CA GLN A 66 5.53 -1.30 13.75
C GLN A 66 6.84 -1.81 13.16
N LYS A 67 7.85 -2.10 13.99
CA LYS A 67 9.13 -2.70 13.57
C LYS A 67 8.92 -4.03 12.85
N ARG A 68 8.06 -4.93 13.39
CA ARG A 68 7.71 -6.20 12.73
C ARG A 68 7.04 -6.01 11.38
N VAL A 69 6.05 -5.12 11.29
CA VAL A 69 5.36 -4.83 10.02
C VAL A 69 6.33 -4.32 8.96
N ILE A 70 7.24 -3.40 9.31
CA ILE A 70 8.27 -2.89 8.41
C ILE A 70 9.20 -4.03 7.95
N GLN A 71 9.63 -4.90 8.85
CA GLN A 71 10.47 -6.05 8.51
C GLN A 71 9.76 -7.02 7.55
N ASP A 72 8.48 -7.29 7.77
CA ASP A 72 7.71 -8.18 6.91
C ASP A 72 7.49 -7.59 5.52
N ILE A 73 7.20 -6.28 5.44
CA ILE A 73 7.12 -5.57 4.16
C ILE A 73 8.47 -5.62 3.44
N HIS A 74 9.57 -5.33 4.15
CA HIS A 74 10.91 -5.37 3.54
C HIS A 74 11.28 -6.77 3.05
N LYS A 75 10.90 -7.83 3.77
CA LYS A 75 11.08 -9.23 3.30
C LYS A 75 10.33 -9.47 1.99
N ASP A 76 9.07 -9.00 1.90
CA ASP A 76 8.28 -9.16 0.68
C ASP A 76 8.88 -8.38 -0.51
N LEU A 77 9.36 -7.16 -0.26
CA LEU A 77 9.95 -6.29 -1.28
C LEU A 77 11.29 -6.81 -1.84
N LYS A 78 11.99 -7.71 -1.14
CA LYS A 78 13.21 -8.35 -1.64
C LYS A 78 12.96 -9.34 -2.78
N PHE A 79 11.74 -9.80 -2.94
CA PHE A 79 11.41 -10.70 -4.04
C PHE A 79 11.09 -9.92 -5.32
N SER A 80 11.46 -10.50 -6.47
CA SER A 80 11.15 -9.94 -7.79
C SER A 80 9.68 -10.18 -8.19
N ARG A 81 8.77 -10.08 -7.25
CA ARG A 81 7.32 -10.24 -7.45
C ARG A 81 6.55 -9.10 -6.77
N PRO A 82 5.42 -8.65 -7.35
CA PRO A 82 4.62 -7.60 -6.74
C PRO A 82 4.15 -7.99 -5.34
N MET A 83 4.36 -7.09 -4.37
CA MET A 83 3.80 -7.23 -3.03
C MET A 83 2.37 -6.67 -3.03
N ASN A 84 1.44 -7.42 -2.45
CA ASN A 84 0.09 -6.94 -2.12
C ASN A 84 -0.19 -7.28 -0.66
N ARG A 85 -0.09 -6.27 0.21
CA ARG A 85 -0.20 -6.43 1.67
C ARG A 85 -1.19 -5.43 2.26
N LEU A 86 -2.12 -5.93 3.06
CA LEU A 86 -3.02 -5.12 3.88
C LEU A 86 -2.33 -4.83 5.22
N ILE A 87 -2.29 -3.55 5.61
CA ILE A 87 -1.87 -3.11 6.95
C ILE A 87 -3.11 -2.69 7.70
N GLN A 88 -3.44 -3.42 8.76
CA GLN A 88 -4.58 -3.15 9.62
C GLN A 88 -4.12 -2.71 11.01
N GLY A 89 -4.86 -1.79 11.61
CA GLY A 89 -4.62 -1.28 12.96
C GLY A 89 -5.57 -0.14 13.29
N ASP A 90 -5.68 0.19 14.55
CA ASP A 90 -6.57 1.24 15.06
C ASP A 90 -6.18 2.64 14.59
N VAL A 91 -7.08 3.60 14.77
CA VAL A 91 -6.79 5.02 14.54
C VAL A 91 -5.67 5.45 15.49
N GLY A 92 -4.67 6.17 14.96
CA GLY A 92 -3.52 6.63 15.75
C GLY A 92 -2.40 5.60 15.97
N CYS A 93 -2.52 4.34 15.52
CA CYS A 93 -1.46 3.33 15.68
C CYS A 93 -0.20 3.56 14.80
N GLY A 94 -0.14 4.65 14.02
CA GLY A 94 1.03 5.03 13.24
C GLY A 94 1.12 4.41 11.84
N LYS A 95 0.01 4.01 11.21
CA LYS A 95 0.01 3.49 9.82
C LYS A 95 0.68 4.43 8.82
N THR A 96 0.47 5.74 8.96
CA THR A 96 1.07 6.76 8.09
C THR A 96 2.59 6.78 8.21
N VAL A 97 3.14 6.63 9.40
CA VAL A 97 4.60 6.57 9.61
C VAL A 97 5.21 5.34 8.93
N ILE A 98 4.54 4.19 9.01
CA ILE A 98 4.96 2.99 8.28
C ILE A 98 4.96 3.28 6.77
N ALA A 99 3.91 3.90 6.24
CA ALA A 99 3.82 4.25 4.82
C ALA A 99 4.96 5.21 4.39
N ILE A 100 5.28 6.24 5.19
CA ILE A 100 6.39 7.17 4.94
C ILE A 100 7.73 6.42 4.91
N LEU A 101 7.99 5.55 5.86
CA LEU A 101 9.23 4.79 5.93
C LEU A 101 9.39 3.81 4.76
N ILE A 102 8.32 3.13 4.36
CA ILE A 102 8.34 2.23 3.19
C ILE A 102 8.49 3.01 1.89
N ALA A 103 7.85 4.18 1.76
CA ALA A 103 8.06 5.07 0.63
C ALA A 103 9.53 5.54 0.55
N ALA A 104 10.13 5.93 1.66
CA ALA A 104 11.55 6.30 1.72
C ALA A 104 12.49 5.13 1.31
N LEU A 105 12.14 3.89 1.68
CA LEU A 105 12.86 2.69 1.24
C LEU A 105 12.75 2.51 -0.28
N ALA A 106 11.54 2.63 -0.83
CA ALA A 106 11.30 2.48 -2.27
C ALA A 106 12.07 3.54 -3.08
N ILE A 107 12.00 4.79 -2.67
CA ILE A 107 12.74 5.90 -3.30
C ILE A 107 14.25 5.67 -3.21
N GLY A 108 14.76 5.16 -2.10
CA GLY A 108 16.16 4.77 -1.94
C GLY A 108 16.61 3.67 -2.90
N ASN A 109 15.68 2.89 -3.46
CA ASN A 109 15.92 1.91 -4.51
C ASN A 109 15.65 2.45 -5.94
N ASN A 110 15.54 3.77 -6.12
CA ASN A 110 15.24 4.43 -7.39
C ASN A 110 13.90 3.98 -7.99
N VAL A 111 12.85 3.98 -7.16
CA VAL A 111 11.48 3.70 -7.56
C VAL A 111 10.59 4.85 -7.09
N GLN A 112 9.70 5.30 -7.96
CA GLN A 112 8.69 6.30 -7.62
C GLN A 112 7.57 5.70 -6.78
N VAL A 113 6.98 6.51 -5.91
CA VAL A 113 5.90 6.10 -5.01
C VAL A 113 4.66 6.96 -5.24
N ALA A 114 3.51 6.32 -5.35
CA ALA A 114 2.22 6.98 -5.40
C ALA A 114 1.37 6.58 -4.18
N VAL A 115 0.86 7.57 -3.46
CA VAL A 115 -0.06 7.38 -2.34
C VAL A 115 -1.46 7.80 -2.77
N LEU A 116 -2.37 6.83 -2.86
CA LEU A 116 -3.74 7.07 -3.28
C LEU A 116 -4.68 7.10 -2.07
N VAL A 117 -5.54 8.11 -2.01
CA VAL A 117 -6.52 8.30 -0.94
C VAL A 117 -7.88 8.69 -1.50
N PRO A 118 -8.99 8.38 -0.80
CA PRO A 118 -10.34 8.53 -1.35
C PRO A 118 -10.84 9.97 -1.45
N THR A 119 -10.28 10.92 -0.71
CA THR A 119 -10.77 12.32 -0.67
C THR A 119 -9.64 13.34 -0.77
N GLU A 120 -9.93 14.53 -1.29
CA GLU A 120 -8.98 15.65 -1.37
C GLU A 120 -8.48 16.10 0.00
N ILE A 121 -9.35 16.09 1.02
CA ILE A 121 -8.98 16.47 2.38
C ILE A 121 -7.90 15.53 2.93
N LEU A 122 -8.10 14.22 2.77
CA LEU A 122 -7.11 13.23 3.16
C LEU A 122 -5.83 13.34 2.33
N ALA A 123 -5.94 13.67 1.03
CA ALA A 123 -4.77 13.87 0.19
C ALA A 123 -3.90 15.03 0.69
N VAL A 124 -4.50 16.16 1.05
CA VAL A 124 -3.79 17.31 1.63
C VAL A 124 -3.17 16.94 2.98
N GLN A 125 -3.92 16.27 3.86
CA GLN A 125 -3.43 15.84 5.17
C GLN A 125 -2.22 14.90 5.06
N HIS A 126 -2.31 13.86 4.22
CA HIS A 126 -1.19 12.95 3.98
C HIS A 126 -0.02 13.65 3.30
N PHE A 127 -0.28 14.51 2.31
CA PHE A 127 0.77 15.29 1.66
C PHE A 127 1.60 16.10 2.66
N LEU A 128 0.96 16.81 3.60
CA LEU A 128 1.66 17.57 4.63
C LEU A 128 2.52 16.66 5.53
N SER A 129 1.98 15.49 5.92
CA SER A 129 2.71 14.51 6.73
C SER A 129 3.93 13.96 6.00
N PHE A 130 3.77 13.54 4.72
CA PHE A 130 4.88 13.05 3.90
C PHE A 130 5.91 14.14 3.62
N LYS A 131 5.46 15.34 3.25
CA LYS A 131 6.32 16.49 2.95
C LYS A 131 7.18 16.87 4.14
N SER A 132 6.61 16.92 5.34
CA SER A 132 7.33 17.22 6.58
C SER A 132 8.53 16.29 6.81
N GLU A 133 8.38 15.00 6.55
CA GLU A 133 9.47 14.03 6.72
C GLU A 133 10.44 14.00 5.52
N PHE A 134 9.91 14.17 4.31
CA PHE A 134 10.69 14.09 3.08
C PHE A 134 11.56 15.34 2.85
N ASP A 135 11.10 16.51 3.28
CA ASP A 135 11.91 17.75 3.23
C ASP A 135 13.18 17.62 4.07
N LYS A 136 13.18 16.87 5.18
CA LYS A 136 14.36 16.60 6.02
C LYS A 136 15.48 15.85 5.28
N VAL A 137 15.14 15.17 4.20
CA VAL A 137 16.07 14.36 3.39
C VAL A 137 16.14 14.77 1.93
N ASN A 138 15.57 15.94 1.58
CA ASN A 138 15.55 16.52 0.24
C ASN A 138 14.87 15.61 -0.81
N ILE A 139 13.78 14.93 -0.43
CA ILE A 139 12.95 14.17 -1.37
C ILE A 139 11.80 15.06 -1.86
N ALA A 140 11.67 15.20 -3.18
CA ALA A 140 10.58 15.95 -3.79
C ALA A 140 9.25 15.19 -3.66
N CYS A 141 8.25 15.84 -3.06
CA CYS A 141 6.90 15.33 -2.90
C CYS A 141 5.90 16.26 -3.56
N SER A 142 4.94 15.76 -4.30
CA SER A 142 3.93 16.54 -5.00
C SER A 142 2.52 16.03 -4.71
N LEU A 143 1.56 16.96 -4.65
CA LEU A 143 0.14 16.68 -4.45
C LEU A 143 -0.60 16.73 -5.79
N LEU A 144 -1.42 15.72 -6.07
CA LEU A 144 -2.36 15.72 -7.20
C LEU A 144 -3.79 15.54 -6.68
N VAL A 145 -4.66 16.52 -6.94
CA VAL A 145 -6.08 16.48 -6.58
C VAL A 145 -6.95 16.81 -7.79
N GLY A 146 -8.23 16.41 -7.74
CA GLY A 146 -9.13 16.54 -8.89
C GLY A 146 -9.39 17.97 -9.34
N LYS A 147 -9.43 18.92 -8.40
CA LYS A 147 -9.72 20.34 -8.67
C LYS A 147 -8.54 21.17 -9.17
N MET A 148 -7.34 20.58 -9.28
CA MET A 148 -6.17 21.30 -9.78
C MET A 148 -6.35 21.74 -11.21
N LYS A 149 -5.95 23.01 -11.49
CA LYS A 149 -5.91 23.56 -12.85
C LYS A 149 -4.85 22.83 -13.69
N LYS A 150 -5.07 22.76 -15.00
CA LYS A 150 -4.16 22.11 -15.93
C LYS A 150 -2.72 22.64 -15.82
N ILE A 151 -2.57 23.96 -15.67
CA ILE A 151 -1.27 24.64 -15.51
C ILE A 151 -0.47 24.12 -14.30
N GLU A 152 -1.15 23.82 -13.19
CA GLU A 152 -0.51 23.32 -11.97
C GLU A 152 -0.23 21.81 -12.06
N ARG A 153 -1.09 21.08 -12.77
CA ARG A 153 -1.03 19.62 -12.90
C ARG A 153 0.05 19.16 -13.90
N GLU A 154 0.20 19.84 -15.03
CA GLU A 154 1.16 19.45 -16.08
C GLU A 154 2.63 19.40 -15.62
N PRO A 155 3.16 20.38 -14.84
CA PRO A 155 4.52 20.31 -14.32
C PRO A 155 4.76 19.08 -13.44
N ILE A 156 3.77 18.70 -12.60
CA ILE A 156 3.87 17.52 -11.74
C ILE A 156 3.91 16.24 -12.58
N LEU A 157 3.01 16.11 -13.58
CA LEU A 157 2.98 14.95 -14.47
C LEU A 157 4.27 14.84 -15.30
N ASN A 158 4.81 15.96 -15.75
CA ASN A 158 6.09 15.98 -16.45
C ASN A 158 7.26 15.64 -15.50
N GLY A 159 7.21 16.11 -14.26
CA GLY A 159 8.18 15.74 -13.23
C GLY A 159 8.17 14.24 -12.94
N LEU A 160 6.99 13.61 -12.88
CA LEU A 160 6.85 12.17 -12.74
C LEU A 160 7.42 11.40 -13.94
N LYS A 161 7.12 11.85 -15.18
CA LYS A 161 7.66 11.23 -16.40
C LYS A 161 9.18 11.30 -16.51
N THR A 162 9.78 12.36 -16.01
CA THR A 162 11.24 12.61 -16.06
C THR A 162 11.97 12.08 -14.83
N GLY A 163 11.28 11.51 -13.85
CA GLY A 163 11.87 11.04 -12.59
C GLY A 163 12.32 12.15 -11.64
N ARG A 164 11.91 13.40 -11.85
CA ARG A 164 12.22 14.53 -10.95
C ARG A 164 11.35 14.57 -9.70
N VAL A 165 10.20 13.92 -9.73
CA VAL A 165 9.29 13.72 -8.60
C VAL A 165 9.35 12.25 -8.22
N SER A 166 9.54 11.99 -6.94
CA SER A 166 9.71 10.64 -6.40
C SER A 166 8.42 10.00 -5.93
#